data_b51b69adc7c19bdc15e9fad5d107d785
#
_entry.id   b51b69adc7c19bdc15e9fad5d107d785
#
_cell.length_a   1.000
_cell.length_b   1.000
_cell.length_c   1.000
_cell.angle_alpha   90.00
_cell.angle_beta   90.00
_cell.angle_gamma   90.00
#
_symmetry.space_group_name_H-M   'P 1'
#
loop_
_entity.id
_entity.type
_entity.pdbx_description
1 polymer ?
#
loop_
_entity_poly.entity_id
_entity_poly.type
_entity_poly.pdbx_seq_one_letter_code
_entity_poly.pdbx_strand_id
1 'polypeptide(L)'
;KRLSAYSGGMKQRLLLASALLGDPKLLILDEPTAGLDPKERVRLRELLADMAKDRIILVATHVVSDVETVATKVILLRAGKIVDAAPVPELIEKYAPGQGLEDVYLNVFGEGDGK
;
A
#
# COMPACT_ATOMS: atom_id res chain seq x y z
N LYS A 1 27.02 3.32 16.07
CA LYS A 1 26.42 3.76 14.82
C LYS A 1 25.22 4.64 15.10
N ARG A 2 25.13 5.73 14.40
CA ARG A 2 24.06 6.67 14.64
C ARG A 2 22.78 6.20 13.97
N LEU A 3 21.66 6.66 14.51
CA LEU A 3 20.36 6.31 13.98
C LEU A 3 20.21 6.74 12.52
N SER A 4 20.80 7.85 12.17
CA SER A 4 20.71 8.36 10.81
C SER A 4 21.39 7.45 9.80
N ALA A 5 22.23 6.52 10.26
CA ALA A 5 22.89 5.58 9.37
C ALA A 5 22.06 4.35 9.09
N TYR A 6 20.94 4.20 9.78
CA TYR A 6 20.04 3.09 9.52
C TYR A 6 19.27 3.33 8.23
N SER A 7 19.03 2.27 7.50
CA SER A 7 18.22 2.38 6.30
C SER A 7 16.77 2.62 6.67
N GLY A 8 16.01 3.17 5.71
CA GLY A 8 14.58 3.35 5.92
C GLY A 8 13.87 2.03 6.18
N GLY A 9 14.35 0.96 5.55
CA GLY A 9 13.77 -0.35 5.76
C GLY A 9 13.94 -0.85 7.16
N MET A 10 15.09 -0.62 7.76
CA MET A 10 15.31 -1.01 9.14
C MET A 10 14.39 -0.25 10.08
N LYS A 11 14.23 1.04 9.81
CA LYS A 11 13.37 1.88 10.61
C LYS A 11 11.92 1.39 10.55
N GLN A 12 11.45 1.10 9.34
CA GLN A 12 10.09 0.63 9.16
C GLN A 12 9.86 -0.72 9.83
N ARG A 13 10.85 -1.62 9.76
CA ARG A 13 10.71 -2.91 10.41
C ARG A 13 10.66 -2.78 11.92
N LEU A 14 11.41 -1.83 12.48
CA LEU A 14 11.36 -1.58 13.92
C LEU A 14 9.98 -1.06 14.34
N LEU A 15 9.41 -0.17 13.52
CA LEU A 15 8.09 0.35 13.82
C LEU A 15 7.03 -0.73 13.74
N LEU A 16 7.14 -1.61 12.76
CA LEU A 16 6.21 -2.74 12.63
C LEU A 16 6.35 -3.70 13.80
N ALA A 17 7.57 -4.02 14.19
CA ALA A 17 7.78 -4.92 15.32
C ALA A 17 7.17 -4.32 16.58
N SER A 18 7.36 -3.02 16.77
CA SER A 18 6.79 -2.32 17.91
C SER A 18 5.27 -2.39 17.90
N ALA A 19 4.68 -2.17 16.75
CA ALA A 19 3.22 -2.19 16.62
C ALA A 19 2.65 -3.59 16.88
N LEU A 20 3.45 -4.63 16.63
CA LEU A 20 2.98 -6.01 16.77
C LEU A 20 3.13 -6.57 18.19
N LEU A 21 3.71 -5.81 19.10
CA LEU A 21 3.94 -6.33 20.46
C LEU A 21 2.66 -6.79 21.15
N GLY A 22 1.53 -6.17 20.84
CA GLY A 22 0.27 -6.57 21.42
C GLY A 22 -0.51 -7.55 20.57
N ASP A 23 0.09 -8.06 19.50
CA ASP A 23 -0.55 -8.98 18.57
C ASP A 23 -1.91 -8.47 18.10
N PRO A 24 -1.96 -7.28 17.50
CA PRO A 24 -3.24 -6.72 17.10
C PRO A 24 -3.86 -7.47 15.92
N LYS A 25 -5.18 -7.50 15.88
CA LYS A 25 -5.89 -8.07 14.75
C LYS A 25 -6.02 -7.09 13.59
N LEU A 26 -5.89 -5.81 13.86
CA LEU A 26 -5.95 -4.75 12.86
C LEU A 26 -4.71 -3.89 12.96
N LEU A 27 -4.04 -3.71 11.84
CA LEU A 27 -2.85 -2.88 11.77
C LEU A 27 -3.09 -1.82 10.71
N ILE A 28 -2.85 -0.56 11.06
CA ILE A 28 -3.04 0.57 10.14
C ILE A 28 -1.70 1.20 9.87
N LEU A 29 -1.33 1.28 8.60
CA LEU A 29 -0.05 1.82 8.17
C LEU A 29 -0.26 2.96 7.18
N ASP A 30 0.49 4.03 7.37
CA ASP A 30 0.40 5.21 6.51
C ASP A 30 1.71 5.35 5.75
N GLU A 31 1.64 5.23 4.42
CA GLU A 31 2.80 5.34 3.53
C GLU A 31 3.98 4.50 4.02
N PRO A 32 3.77 3.19 4.24
CA PRO A 32 4.80 2.39 4.89
C PRO A 32 6.09 2.21 4.10
N THR A 33 6.05 2.40 2.77
CA THR A 33 7.25 2.25 1.96
C THR A 33 7.93 3.56 1.62
N ALA A 34 7.45 4.67 2.20
CA ALA A 34 8.01 5.98 1.90
C ALA A 34 9.49 6.03 2.28
N GLY A 35 10.31 6.51 1.35
CA GLY A 35 11.72 6.66 1.60
C GLY A 35 12.55 5.40 1.49
N LEU A 36 11.94 4.27 1.16
CA LEU A 36 12.67 3.02 1.01
C LEU A 36 13.20 2.86 -0.42
N ASP A 37 14.38 2.23 -0.55
CA ASP A 37 14.87 1.89 -1.86
C ASP A 37 14.09 0.68 -2.40
N PRO A 38 14.25 0.35 -3.69
CA PRO A 38 13.44 -0.74 -4.29
C PRO A 38 13.57 -2.07 -3.59
N LYS A 39 14.75 -2.40 -3.10
CA LYS A 39 14.99 -3.68 -2.44
C LYS A 39 14.26 -3.74 -1.10
N GLU A 40 14.31 -2.66 -0.34
CA GLU A 40 13.62 -2.60 0.93
C GLU A 40 12.11 -2.60 0.75
N ARG A 41 11.63 -2.00 -0.32
CA ARG A 41 10.21 -2.02 -0.61
C ARG A 41 9.69 -3.42 -0.84
N VAL A 42 10.45 -4.20 -1.60
CA VAL A 42 10.06 -5.58 -1.87
C VAL A 42 9.98 -6.37 -0.57
N ARG A 43 10.98 -6.20 0.28
CA ARG A 43 11.00 -6.89 1.55
C ARG A 43 9.82 -6.52 2.44
N LEU A 44 9.50 -5.24 2.48
CA LEU A 44 8.38 -4.80 3.29
C LEU A 44 7.06 -5.32 2.75
N ARG A 45 6.90 -5.31 1.43
CA ARG A 45 5.68 -5.84 0.82
C ARG A 45 5.51 -7.33 1.14
N GLU A 46 6.60 -8.08 1.11
CA GLU A 46 6.53 -9.50 1.44
C GLU A 46 6.15 -9.71 2.89
N LEU A 47 6.69 -8.88 3.76
CA LEU A 47 6.36 -8.96 5.18
C LEU A 47 4.89 -8.64 5.41
N LEU A 48 4.38 -7.61 4.77
CA LEU A 48 2.98 -7.24 4.91
C LEU A 48 2.05 -8.33 4.38
N ALA A 49 2.40 -8.93 3.26
CA ALA A 49 1.60 -10.01 2.69
C ALA A 49 1.57 -11.20 3.64
N ASP A 50 2.68 -11.49 4.27
CA ASP A 50 2.74 -12.60 5.22
C ASP A 50 1.89 -12.32 6.45
N MET A 51 1.98 -11.10 6.97
CA MET A 51 1.20 -10.73 8.16
C MET A 51 -0.30 -10.70 7.87
N ALA A 52 -0.68 -10.43 6.63
CA ALA A 52 -2.09 -10.33 6.27
C ALA A 52 -2.80 -11.68 6.28
N LYS A 53 -2.06 -12.77 6.42
CA LYS A 53 -2.66 -14.08 6.44
C LYS A 53 -3.52 -14.32 7.69
N ASP A 54 -3.18 -13.66 8.78
CA ASP A 54 -3.90 -13.87 10.03
C ASP A 54 -4.32 -12.58 10.72
N ARG A 55 -4.29 -11.47 10.00
CA ARG A 55 -4.78 -10.19 10.56
C ARG A 55 -5.16 -9.27 9.42
N ILE A 56 -5.88 -8.22 9.76
CA ILE A 56 -6.29 -7.22 8.78
C ILE A 56 -5.26 -6.10 8.77
N ILE A 57 -4.75 -5.79 7.58
CA ILE A 57 -3.79 -4.70 7.41
C ILE A 57 -4.39 -3.67 6.48
N LEU A 58 -4.53 -2.45 6.98
CA LEU A 58 -5.02 -1.32 6.19
C LEU A 58 -3.85 -0.42 5.88
N VAL A 59 -3.57 -0.25 4.59
CA VAL A 59 -2.44 0.56 4.14
C VAL A 59 -2.95 1.76 3.38
N ALA A 60 -2.57 2.95 3.82
CA ALA A 60 -2.89 4.19 3.13
C ALA A 60 -1.66 4.61 2.34
N THR A 61 -1.77 4.63 1.02
CA THR A 61 -0.63 4.96 0.18
C THR A 61 -1.10 5.45 -1.19
N HIS A 62 -0.25 6.23 -1.84
CA HIS A 62 -0.46 6.60 -3.23
C HIS A 62 0.52 5.89 -4.15
N VAL A 63 1.29 4.96 -3.62
CA VAL A 63 2.26 4.20 -4.42
C VAL A 63 1.56 2.98 -5.00
N VAL A 64 1.11 3.12 -6.23
CA VAL A 64 0.25 2.13 -6.87
C VAL A 64 0.92 0.77 -6.98
N SER A 65 2.22 0.74 -7.27
CA SER A 65 2.92 -0.53 -7.42
C SER A 65 2.92 -1.36 -6.14
N ASP A 66 2.94 -0.70 -4.98
CA ASP A 66 2.85 -1.43 -3.71
C ASP A 66 1.49 -2.06 -3.56
N VAL A 67 0.44 -1.30 -3.91
CA VAL A 67 -0.93 -1.77 -3.78
C VAL A 67 -1.19 -2.95 -4.70
N GLU A 68 -0.79 -2.82 -5.95
CA GLU A 68 -1.07 -3.85 -6.96
C GLU A 68 -0.46 -5.19 -6.59
N THR A 69 0.68 -5.15 -5.90
CA THR A 69 1.41 -6.36 -5.57
C THR A 69 0.83 -7.10 -4.36
N VAL A 70 0.35 -6.37 -3.35
CA VAL A 70 0.00 -7.00 -2.09
C VAL A 70 -1.46 -6.88 -1.69
N ALA A 71 -2.20 -5.93 -2.24
CA ALA A 71 -3.55 -5.69 -1.78
C ALA A 71 -4.52 -6.73 -2.32
N THR A 72 -5.44 -7.19 -1.47
CA THR A 72 -6.54 -8.01 -1.92
C THR A 72 -7.73 -7.17 -2.31
N LYS A 73 -7.87 -6.02 -1.67
CA LYS A 73 -8.97 -5.10 -1.95
C LYS A 73 -8.45 -3.69 -1.87
N VAL A 74 -8.92 -2.85 -2.77
CA VAL A 74 -8.48 -1.46 -2.85
C VAL A 74 -9.68 -0.53 -2.67
N ILE A 75 -9.46 0.52 -1.90
CA ILE A 75 -10.45 1.58 -1.73
C ILE A 75 -9.87 2.84 -2.36
N LEU A 76 -10.57 3.37 -3.36
CA LEU A 76 -10.15 4.58 -4.04
C LEU A 76 -10.81 5.78 -3.38
N LEU A 77 -9.99 6.70 -2.86
CA LEU A 77 -10.48 7.89 -2.16
C LEU A 77 -10.14 9.15 -2.95
N ARG A 78 -11.09 10.07 -2.95
CA ARG A 78 -10.88 11.35 -3.61
C ARG A 78 -11.65 12.41 -2.86
N ALA A 79 -10.94 13.46 -2.43
CA ALA A 79 -11.55 14.57 -1.69
C ALA A 79 -12.33 14.08 -0.48
N GLY A 80 -11.81 13.07 0.21
CA GLY A 80 -12.43 12.56 1.43
C GLY A 80 -13.60 11.62 1.18
N LYS A 81 -13.87 11.27 -0.07
CA LYS A 81 -14.99 10.39 -0.39
C LYS A 81 -14.51 9.13 -1.09
N ILE A 82 -15.24 8.06 -0.90
CA ILE A 82 -14.94 6.80 -1.56
C ILE A 82 -15.47 6.83 -2.98
N VAL A 83 -14.56 6.71 -3.95
CA VAL A 83 -14.95 6.64 -5.34
C VAL A 83 -15.39 5.22 -5.69
N ASP A 84 -14.62 4.23 -5.24
CA ASP A 84 -14.93 2.84 -5.50
C ASP A 84 -14.15 2.00 -4.51
N ALA A 85 -14.57 0.75 -4.35
CA ALA A 85 -13.87 -0.19 -3.47
C ALA A 85 -14.12 -1.59 -4.01
N ALA A 86 -13.04 -2.28 -4.37
CA ALA A 86 -13.16 -3.61 -4.97
C ALA A 86 -11.80 -4.29 -5.00
N PRO A 87 -11.76 -5.59 -5.23
CA PRO A 87 -10.50 -6.28 -5.47
C PRO A 87 -9.81 -5.72 -6.71
N VAL A 88 -8.47 -5.84 -6.72
CA VAL A 88 -7.67 -5.29 -7.82
C VAL A 88 -8.16 -5.75 -9.19
N PRO A 89 -8.40 -7.06 -9.43
CA PRO A 89 -8.86 -7.47 -10.75
C PRO A 89 -10.16 -6.83 -11.20
N GLU A 90 -11.07 -6.60 -10.25
CA GLU A 90 -12.34 -5.98 -10.60
C GLU A 90 -12.16 -4.51 -10.98
N LEU A 91 -11.28 -3.81 -10.30
CA LEU A 91 -11.01 -2.42 -10.63
C LEU A 91 -10.37 -2.30 -12.01
N ILE A 92 -9.46 -3.21 -12.32
CA ILE A 92 -8.83 -3.21 -13.63
C ILE A 92 -9.87 -3.46 -14.73
N GLU A 93 -10.72 -4.44 -14.50
CA GLU A 93 -11.77 -4.75 -15.47
C GLU A 93 -12.70 -3.57 -15.69
N LYS A 94 -13.01 -2.85 -14.62
CA LYS A 94 -13.97 -1.77 -14.70
C LYS A 94 -13.39 -0.50 -15.32
N TYR A 95 -12.15 -0.17 -15.02
CA TYR A 95 -11.58 1.13 -15.40
C TYR A 95 -10.45 1.05 -16.40
N ALA A 96 -9.77 -0.07 -16.51
CA ALA A 96 -8.61 -0.18 -17.39
C ALA A 96 -8.42 -1.63 -17.85
N PRO A 97 -9.44 -2.21 -18.51
CA PRO A 97 -9.35 -3.62 -18.90
C PRO A 97 -8.16 -3.90 -19.77
N GLY A 98 -7.43 -4.96 -19.42
CA GLY A 98 -6.23 -5.34 -20.15
C GLY A 98 -4.99 -4.57 -19.74
N GLN A 99 -5.12 -3.70 -18.75
CA GLN A 99 -4.00 -2.88 -18.30
C GLN A 99 -3.70 -3.18 -16.82
N GLY A 100 -3.12 -2.23 -16.11
CA GLY A 100 -2.75 -2.43 -14.73
C GLY A 100 -3.42 -1.44 -13.79
N LEU A 101 -3.12 -1.59 -12.51
CA LEU A 101 -3.73 -0.73 -11.51
C LEU A 101 -3.31 0.72 -11.65
N GLU A 102 -2.09 0.97 -12.15
CA GLU A 102 -1.65 2.33 -12.38
C GLU A 102 -2.54 3.00 -13.41
N ASP A 103 -2.98 2.27 -14.41
CA ASP A 103 -3.88 2.80 -15.42
C ASP A 103 -5.26 3.06 -14.83
N VAL A 104 -5.70 2.24 -13.89
CA VAL A 104 -6.93 2.50 -13.16
C VAL A 104 -6.81 3.83 -12.44
N TYR A 105 -5.70 4.03 -11.73
CA TYR A 105 -5.48 5.25 -10.98
C TYR A 105 -5.50 6.47 -11.91
N LEU A 106 -4.82 6.39 -13.02
CA LEU A 106 -4.78 7.49 -13.97
C LEU A 106 -6.15 7.78 -14.57
N ASN A 107 -6.90 6.73 -14.88
CA ASN A 107 -8.22 6.92 -15.48
C ASN A 107 -9.23 7.48 -14.49
N VAL A 108 -9.12 7.11 -13.23
CA VAL A 108 -10.04 7.60 -12.20
C VAL A 108 -9.67 9.01 -11.73
N PHE A 109 -8.38 9.27 -11.52
CA PHE A 109 -7.95 10.52 -10.90
C PHE A 109 -7.27 11.48 -11.86
N GLY A 110 -6.52 10.94 -12.83
CA GLY A 110 -5.70 11.77 -13.69
C GLY A 110 -6.51 12.78 -14.49
N GLU A 111 -7.58 12.31 -15.08
CA GLU A 111 -8.38 13.19 -15.91
C GLU A 111 -9.08 14.26 -15.10
N GLY A 112 -9.53 13.89 -13.92
CA GLY A 112 -10.22 14.84 -13.07
C GLY A 112 -9.27 15.86 -12.46
N ASP A 113 -8.02 15.50 -12.32
CA ASP A 113 -7.04 16.34 -11.64
C ASP A 113 -6.09 17.03 -12.59
N GLY A 114 -5.83 16.39 -13.71
CA GLY A 114 -4.85 16.92 -14.64
C GLY A 114 -5.31 18.14 -15.38
N LYS A 115 -6.41 18.62 -15.04
CA LYS A 115 -7.01 19.66 -15.86
C LYS A 115 -7.25 20.92 -15.09
#